data_ba1cb61b77e3ec9e8fc7ea933f6bf2e4
#
_entry.id   ba1cb61b77e3ec9e8fc7ea933f6bf2e4
#
_cell.length_a   1.000
_cell.length_b   1.000
_cell.length_c   1.000
_cell.angle_alpha   90.00
_cell.angle_beta   90.00
_cell.angle_gamma   90.00
#
_symmetry.space_group_name_H-M   'P 1'
#
loop_
_entity.id
_entity.type
_entity.pdbx_description
1 polymer ?
#
loop_
_entity_poly.entity_id
_entity_poly.type
_entity_poly.pdbx_seq_one_letter_code
_entity_poly.pdbx_strand_id
1 'polypeptide(L)'
;KSQNFKHAIKSKIGINKARKLAFAPHINIGVFSLEKNSPGWLSWQKNLEQTLKSGNIFGSEGLAINMSVYVDELETEFLPLNCNWLTSNLLPKFDEIKNTFVEPYLPNYEIGIIHLAAGIWDGDKDMRLNKEVKIKIQSIQKKMLLKSLRFGH
;
A
#
# COMPACT_ATOMS: atom_id res chain seq x y z
N LYS A 1 1.14 1.26 18.75
CA LYS A 1 1.99 2.34 18.19
C LYS A 1 1.94 2.25 16.69
N SER A 2 1.72 3.38 16.02
CA SER A 2 1.62 3.42 14.55
C SER A 2 2.92 2.94 13.89
N GLN A 3 2.80 2.38 12.69
CA GLN A 3 3.96 1.96 11.90
C GLN A 3 4.87 3.15 11.60
N ASN A 4 4.28 4.29 11.26
CA ASN A 4 4.99 5.55 11.03
C ASN A 4 5.85 5.96 12.23
N PHE A 5 5.31 5.89 13.43
CA PHE A 5 6.07 6.24 14.65
C PHE A 5 7.27 5.32 14.88
N LYS A 6 7.07 4.00 14.71
CA LYS A 6 8.17 3.04 14.87
C LYS A 6 9.30 3.28 13.87
N HIS A 7 8.95 3.51 12.60
CA HIS A 7 9.92 3.83 11.55
C HIS A 7 10.61 5.17 11.79
N ALA A 8 9.85 6.19 12.19
CA ALA A 8 10.38 7.52 12.50
C ALA A 8 11.44 7.48 13.61
N ILE A 9 11.17 6.76 14.70
CA ILE A 9 12.15 6.60 15.80
C ILE A 9 13.38 5.83 15.32
N LYS A 10 13.18 4.73 14.58
CA LYS A 10 14.28 3.91 14.05
C LYS A 10 15.18 4.70 13.09
N SER A 11 14.58 5.55 12.25
CA SER A 11 15.28 6.40 11.28
C SER A 11 15.83 7.71 11.90
N LYS A 12 15.70 7.90 13.22
CA LYS A 12 16.24 9.05 13.96
C LYS A 12 15.88 10.42 13.36
N ILE A 13 14.66 10.56 12.81
CA ILE A 13 14.21 11.81 12.16
C ILE A 13 13.90 12.94 13.15
N GLY A 14 14.02 12.69 14.43
CA GLY A 14 13.73 13.63 15.52
C GLY A 14 12.36 13.41 16.14
N ILE A 15 12.28 13.63 17.46
CA ILE A 15 11.07 13.29 18.25
C ILE A 15 9.85 14.13 17.85
N ASN A 16 10.03 15.39 17.46
CA ASN A 16 8.91 16.24 17.07
C ASN A 16 8.23 15.75 15.78
N LYS A 17 9.02 15.37 14.77
CA LYS A 17 8.51 14.76 13.55
C LYS A 17 7.86 13.40 13.83
N ALA A 18 8.50 12.57 14.65
CA ALA A 18 7.94 11.28 15.05
C ALA A 18 6.58 11.42 15.76
N ARG A 19 6.41 12.44 16.61
CA ARG A 19 5.12 12.72 17.26
C ARG A 19 4.04 13.11 16.28
N LYS A 20 4.33 13.98 15.29
CA LYS A 20 3.37 14.31 14.21
C LYS A 20 2.90 13.05 13.47
N LEU A 21 3.81 12.12 13.22
CA LEU A 21 3.51 10.86 12.53
C LEU A 21 2.85 9.78 13.41
N ALA A 22 2.84 9.94 14.73
CA ALA A 22 2.38 8.92 15.66
C ALA A 22 0.90 8.55 15.49
N PHE A 23 0.08 9.54 15.16
CA PHE A 23 -1.36 9.39 15.00
C PHE A 23 -1.81 9.52 13.53
N ALA A 24 -0.90 9.83 12.62
CA ALA A 24 -1.17 9.92 11.20
C ALA A 24 -1.42 8.52 10.61
N PRO A 25 -2.45 8.35 9.78
CA PRO A 25 -2.64 7.12 9.02
C PRO A 25 -1.41 6.82 8.16
N HIS A 26 -1.02 5.56 8.06
CA HIS A 26 0.09 5.19 7.19
C HIS A 26 -0.34 5.23 5.74
N ILE A 27 0.27 6.09 4.95
CA ILE A 27 0.04 6.17 3.50
C ILE A 27 0.84 5.06 2.82
N ASN A 28 0.14 4.20 2.08
CA ASN A 28 0.78 3.23 1.21
C ASN A 28 1.08 3.90 -0.13
N ILE A 29 2.35 3.85 -0.55
CA ILE A 29 2.84 4.48 -1.78
C ILE A 29 2.91 3.55 -2.99
N GLY A 30 2.26 2.40 -2.93
CA GLY A 30 2.22 1.47 -4.06
C GLY A 30 1.55 2.05 -5.31
N VAL A 31 0.66 3.02 -5.11
CA VAL A 31 0.03 3.80 -6.18
C VAL A 31 0.01 5.26 -5.77
N PHE A 32 0.65 6.11 -6.53
CA PHE A 32 0.62 7.57 -6.34
C PHE A 32 0.86 8.29 -7.67
N SER A 33 0.50 9.56 -7.72
CA SER A 33 0.74 10.45 -8.85
C SER A 33 1.21 11.81 -8.34
N LEU A 34 2.18 12.38 -9.03
CA LEU A 34 2.64 13.75 -8.81
C LEU A 34 2.82 14.43 -10.17
N GLU A 35 2.43 15.69 -10.27
CA GLU A 35 2.73 16.49 -11.46
C GLU A 35 4.25 16.60 -11.66
N LYS A 36 4.67 16.70 -12.92
CA LYS A 36 6.10 16.78 -13.31
C LYS A 36 6.87 17.83 -12.50
N ASN A 37 6.28 18.98 -12.28
CA ASN A 37 6.91 20.12 -11.59
C ASN A 37 6.41 20.29 -10.15
N SER A 38 5.80 19.27 -9.57
CA SER A 38 5.28 19.34 -8.19
C SER A 38 6.40 19.61 -7.19
N PRO A 39 6.20 20.50 -6.23
CA PRO A 39 7.13 20.68 -5.10
C PRO A 39 7.23 19.41 -4.25
N GLY A 40 6.29 18.50 -4.39
CA GLY A 40 6.30 17.20 -3.73
C GLY A 40 7.54 16.36 -4.04
N TRP A 41 8.12 16.48 -5.24
CA TRP A 41 9.36 15.79 -5.59
C TRP A 41 10.54 16.22 -4.71
N LEU A 42 10.69 17.52 -4.50
CA LEU A 42 11.77 18.08 -3.64
C LEU A 42 11.55 17.72 -2.17
N SER A 43 10.30 17.83 -1.69
CA SER A 43 9.97 17.42 -0.31
C SER A 43 10.26 15.94 -0.09
N TRP A 44 9.81 15.08 -1.02
CA TRP A 44 10.06 13.64 -0.93
C TRP A 44 11.56 13.31 -0.97
N GLN A 45 12.30 13.88 -1.92
CA GLN A 45 13.76 13.69 -2.02
C GLN A 45 14.46 14.07 -0.71
N LYS A 46 14.22 15.26 -0.20
CA LYS A 46 14.79 15.76 1.07
C LYS A 46 14.50 14.81 2.24
N ASN A 47 13.25 14.37 2.36
CA ASN A 47 12.84 13.46 3.41
C ASN A 47 13.43 12.06 3.23
N LEU A 48 13.56 11.57 1.99
CA LEU A 48 14.20 10.30 1.69
C LEU A 48 15.69 10.33 2.06
N GLU A 49 16.41 11.38 1.70
CA GLU A 49 17.80 11.57 2.10
C GLU A 49 17.96 11.59 3.64
N GLN A 50 17.05 12.25 4.35
CA GLN A 50 17.07 12.27 5.81
C GLN A 50 16.83 10.87 6.40
N THR A 51 15.87 10.10 5.87
CA THR A 51 15.55 8.76 6.39
C THR A 51 16.65 7.75 6.09
N LEU A 52 17.34 7.88 4.95
CA LEU A 52 18.42 6.97 4.55
C LEU A 52 19.70 7.18 5.38
N LYS A 53 19.97 8.38 5.89
CA LYS A 53 21.17 8.67 6.71
C LYS A 53 21.26 7.80 7.97
N SER A 54 20.15 7.38 8.54
CA SER A 54 20.12 6.66 9.81
C SER A 54 19.20 5.43 9.80
N GLY A 55 18.46 5.24 8.72
CA GLY A 55 17.43 4.20 8.59
C GLY A 55 17.87 3.01 7.75
N ASN A 56 17.01 2.03 7.68
CA ASN A 56 17.10 0.96 6.70
C ASN A 56 16.58 1.45 5.36
N ILE A 57 17.15 0.95 4.28
CA ILE A 57 16.64 1.19 2.91
C ILE A 57 15.16 0.79 2.82
N PHE A 58 14.82 -0.39 3.37
CA PHE A 58 13.44 -0.89 3.36
C PHE A 58 12.53 0.00 4.23
N GLY A 59 11.52 0.57 3.60
CA GLY A 59 10.50 1.42 4.22
C GLY A 59 10.88 2.90 4.35
N SER A 60 12.10 3.30 3.96
CA SER A 60 12.51 4.71 3.99
C SER A 60 11.74 5.55 2.98
N GLU A 61 11.43 5.02 1.81
CA GLU A 61 10.61 5.68 0.79
C GLU A 61 9.19 5.95 1.29
N GLY A 62 8.58 4.97 1.95
CA GLY A 62 7.26 5.12 2.54
C GLY A 62 7.25 6.12 3.69
N LEU A 63 8.27 6.09 4.57
CA LEU A 63 8.40 7.07 5.64
C LEU A 63 8.60 8.47 5.08
N ALA A 64 9.41 8.63 4.05
CA ALA A 64 9.69 9.92 3.43
C ALA A 64 8.42 10.57 2.85
N ILE A 65 7.57 9.83 2.15
CA ILE A 65 6.30 10.37 1.63
C ILE A 65 5.34 10.73 2.77
N ASN A 66 5.25 9.89 3.81
CA ASN A 66 4.44 10.22 4.99
C ASN A 66 4.96 11.48 5.69
N MET A 67 6.27 11.73 5.70
CA MET A 67 6.84 13.00 6.19
C MET A 67 6.45 14.18 5.29
N SER A 68 6.53 14.02 3.98
CA SER A 68 6.14 15.08 3.04
C SER A 68 4.68 15.49 3.24
N VAL A 69 3.78 14.53 3.43
CA VAL A 69 2.36 14.82 3.62
C VAL A 69 2.06 15.37 5.02
N TYR A 70 2.55 14.73 6.08
CA TYR A 70 2.10 15.06 7.44
C TYR A 70 3.03 16.01 8.20
N VAL A 71 4.28 16.15 7.79
CA VAL A 71 5.25 17.03 8.45
C VAL A 71 5.48 18.30 7.65
N ASP A 72 5.69 18.16 6.34
CA ASP A 72 5.88 19.29 5.41
C ASP A 72 4.54 19.82 4.86
N GLU A 73 3.41 19.17 5.22
CA GLU A 73 2.04 19.61 4.91
C GLU A 73 1.80 19.72 3.40
N LEU A 74 2.37 18.78 2.63
CA LEU A 74 2.16 18.71 1.18
C LEU A 74 0.67 18.47 0.89
N GLU A 75 0.07 19.35 0.11
CA GLU A 75 -1.31 19.22 -0.35
C GLU A 75 -1.49 17.88 -1.07
N THR A 76 -2.46 17.09 -0.62
CA THR A 76 -2.59 15.70 -1.04
C THR A 76 -4.05 15.26 -1.07
N GLU A 77 -4.45 14.63 -2.16
CA GLU A 77 -5.70 13.88 -2.25
C GLU A 77 -5.41 12.39 -2.04
N PHE A 78 -6.30 11.71 -1.34
CA PHE A 78 -6.19 10.28 -1.10
C PHE A 78 -7.09 9.50 -2.04
N LEU A 79 -6.49 8.55 -2.77
CA LEU A 79 -7.25 7.61 -3.58
C LEU A 79 -8.09 6.67 -2.70
N PRO A 80 -9.29 6.29 -3.15
CA PRO A 80 -10.08 5.28 -2.46
C PRO A 80 -9.36 3.91 -2.45
N LEU A 81 -9.73 3.04 -1.49
CA LEU A 81 -9.05 1.76 -1.26
C LEU A 81 -9.01 0.85 -2.49
N ASN A 82 -10.05 0.87 -3.30
CA ASN A 82 -10.14 0.05 -4.53
C ASN A 82 -9.14 0.47 -5.62
N CYS A 83 -8.50 1.64 -5.50
CA CYS A 83 -7.40 2.05 -6.39
C CYS A 83 -6.02 1.51 -5.94
N ASN A 84 -5.92 0.88 -4.77
CA ASN A 84 -4.68 0.29 -4.25
C ASN A 84 -5.01 -0.80 -3.22
N TRP A 85 -5.63 -1.88 -3.68
CA TRP A 85 -6.08 -2.97 -2.82
C TRP A 85 -4.92 -3.83 -2.33
N LEU A 86 -4.60 -3.74 -1.06
CA LEU A 86 -3.53 -4.52 -0.43
C LEU A 86 -4.00 -5.93 -0.08
N THR A 87 -3.54 -6.92 -0.82
CA THR A 87 -3.90 -8.33 -0.59
C THR A 87 -3.35 -8.92 0.70
N SER A 88 -2.31 -8.32 1.25
CA SER A 88 -1.78 -8.68 2.57
C SER A 88 -2.74 -8.39 3.73
N ASN A 89 -3.67 -7.48 3.55
CA ASN A 89 -4.67 -7.16 4.56
C ASN A 89 -5.91 -8.03 4.44
N LEU A 90 -6.41 -8.16 3.21
CA LEU A 90 -7.60 -8.95 2.93
C LEU A 90 -7.65 -9.32 1.44
N LEU A 91 -7.98 -10.58 1.15
CA LEU A 91 -8.19 -11.02 -0.23
C LEU A 91 -9.46 -10.39 -0.81
N PRO A 92 -9.45 -10.01 -2.09
CA PRO A 92 -10.65 -9.54 -2.77
C PRO A 92 -11.65 -10.67 -2.94
N LYS A 93 -12.89 -10.33 -3.25
CA LYS A 93 -13.85 -11.27 -3.84
C LYS A 93 -13.84 -11.17 -5.35
N PHE A 94 -14.51 -12.12 -6.00
CA PHE A 94 -14.68 -12.14 -7.44
C PHE A 94 -16.16 -12.05 -7.81
N ASP A 95 -16.50 -11.11 -8.67
CA ASP A 95 -17.82 -11.02 -9.26
C ASP A 95 -17.84 -11.82 -10.58
N GLU A 96 -18.54 -12.97 -10.57
CA GLU A 96 -18.62 -13.87 -11.72
C GLU A 96 -19.41 -13.26 -12.88
N ILE A 97 -20.34 -12.34 -12.59
CA ILE A 97 -21.17 -11.68 -13.61
C ILE A 97 -20.36 -10.62 -14.35
N LYS A 98 -19.67 -9.78 -13.60
CA LYS A 98 -18.85 -8.71 -14.16
C LYS A 98 -17.46 -9.17 -14.59
N ASN A 99 -17.06 -10.39 -14.21
CA ASN A 99 -15.73 -10.96 -14.43
C ASN A 99 -14.59 -10.06 -13.90
N THR A 100 -14.77 -9.51 -12.69
CA THR A 100 -13.82 -8.59 -12.08
C THR A 100 -13.63 -8.86 -10.60
N PHE A 101 -12.50 -8.38 -10.04
CA PHE A 101 -12.28 -8.39 -8.59
C PHE A 101 -13.00 -7.22 -7.95
N VAL A 102 -13.59 -7.48 -6.79
CA VAL A 102 -14.36 -6.50 -6.01
C VAL A 102 -13.97 -6.54 -4.55
N GLU A 103 -14.24 -5.45 -3.85
CA GLU A 103 -14.12 -5.39 -2.39
C GLU A 103 -14.99 -6.48 -1.73
N PRO A 104 -14.51 -7.13 -0.65
CA PRO A 104 -15.22 -8.25 -0.02
C PRO A 104 -16.44 -7.83 0.80
N TYR A 105 -16.68 -6.54 0.98
CA TYR A 105 -17.82 -5.95 1.70
C TYR A 105 -18.69 -5.10 0.76
N LEU A 106 -19.91 -4.86 1.17
CA LEU A 106 -20.87 -4.06 0.38
C LEU A 106 -20.43 -2.58 0.32
N PRO A 107 -20.65 -1.94 -0.83
CA PRO A 107 -21.42 -2.43 -1.98
C PRO A 107 -20.63 -3.23 -3.03
N ASN A 108 -19.47 -3.79 -2.71
CA ASN A 108 -18.60 -4.56 -3.61
C ASN A 108 -18.07 -3.71 -4.77
N TYR A 109 -17.44 -2.59 -4.47
CA TYR A 109 -16.79 -1.75 -5.48
C TYR A 109 -15.74 -2.53 -6.26
N GLU A 110 -15.63 -2.26 -7.55
CA GLU A 110 -14.61 -2.87 -8.39
C GLU A 110 -13.23 -2.40 -7.98
N ILE A 111 -12.29 -3.35 -7.96
CA ILE A 111 -10.89 -3.06 -7.63
C ILE A 111 -10.15 -2.76 -8.93
N GLY A 112 -9.66 -1.52 -9.05
CA GLY A 112 -8.89 -1.09 -10.20
C GLY A 112 -7.44 -1.58 -10.17
N ILE A 113 -6.82 -1.61 -8.99
CA ILE A 113 -5.42 -2.03 -8.83
C ILE A 113 -5.30 -2.98 -7.64
N ILE A 114 -4.80 -4.19 -7.90
CA ILE A 114 -4.45 -5.17 -6.86
C ILE A 114 -2.96 -5.03 -6.56
N HIS A 115 -2.64 -4.69 -5.32
CA HIS A 115 -1.28 -4.53 -4.84
C HIS A 115 -0.83 -5.78 -4.08
N LEU A 116 0.09 -6.52 -4.66
CA LEU A 116 0.65 -7.75 -4.11
C LEU A 116 1.80 -7.47 -3.11
N ALA A 117 1.71 -6.36 -2.36
CA ALA A 117 2.70 -6.01 -1.35
C ALA A 117 2.72 -7.03 -0.20
N ALA A 118 3.89 -7.26 0.35
CA ALA A 118 4.14 -8.20 1.46
C ALA A 118 3.77 -9.67 1.17
N GLY A 119 3.46 -10.00 -0.06
CA GLY A 119 3.21 -11.36 -0.51
C GLY A 119 1.76 -11.80 -0.46
N ILE A 120 1.51 -12.86 -1.18
CA ILE A 120 0.34 -13.70 -1.01
C ILE A 120 0.88 -14.97 -0.37
N TRP A 121 0.46 -15.26 0.84
CA TRP A 121 0.95 -16.40 1.59
C TRP A 121 -0.03 -17.57 1.47
N ASP A 122 0.48 -18.73 1.10
CA ASP A 122 -0.21 -19.99 1.22
C ASP A 122 0.63 -20.90 2.16
N GLY A 123 0.25 -20.94 3.42
CA GLY A 123 1.06 -21.51 4.47
C GLY A 123 2.37 -20.72 4.63
N ASP A 124 3.51 -21.41 4.56
CA ASP A 124 4.85 -20.81 4.70
C ASP A 124 5.46 -20.36 3.35
N LYS A 125 4.70 -20.44 2.26
CA LYS A 125 5.20 -20.12 0.92
C LYS A 125 4.79 -18.73 0.48
N ASP A 126 5.80 -17.93 0.10
CA ASP A 126 5.57 -16.65 -0.58
C ASP A 126 5.24 -16.91 -2.04
N MET A 127 4.00 -16.71 -2.39
CA MET A 127 3.46 -16.97 -3.72
C MET A 127 3.78 -15.90 -4.77
N ARG A 128 4.44 -14.79 -4.39
CA ARG A 128 4.78 -13.69 -5.33
C ARG A 128 5.72 -14.12 -6.44
N LEU A 129 6.58 -15.09 -6.17
CA LEU A 129 7.62 -15.53 -7.10
C LEU A 129 7.11 -16.50 -8.17
N ASN A 130 5.96 -17.11 -7.97
CA ASN A 130 5.40 -18.08 -8.91
C ASN A 130 4.58 -17.37 -10.00
N LYS A 131 4.96 -17.56 -11.27
CA LYS A 131 4.30 -16.92 -12.42
C LYS A 131 2.82 -17.31 -12.60
N GLU A 132 2.40 -18.46 -12.09
CA GLU A 132 1.05 -19.04 -12.32
C GLU A 132 0.30 -19.33 -11.01
N VAL A 133 0.45 -18.47 -10.02
CA VAL A 133 -0.22 -18.72 -8.76
C VAL A 133 -1.71 -18.45 -8.87
N LYS A 134 -2.47 -19.53 -8.78
CA LYS A 134 -3.91 -19.48 -8.56
C LYS A 134 -4.20 -19.68 -7.09
N ILE A 135 -4.96 -18.78 -6.51
CA ILE A 135 -5.39 -18.84 -5.11
C ILE A 135 -6.91 -19.05 -5.03
N LYS A 136 -7.35 -19.62 -3.92
CA LYS A 136 -8.76 -19.77 -3.63
C LYS A 136 -9.35 -18.43 -3.22
N ILE A 137 -10.32 -17.94 -4.01
CA ILE A 137 -11.01 -16.66 -3.78
C ILE A 137 -12.51 -16.96 -3.71
N GLN A 138 -13.19 -16.35 -2.75
CA GLN A 138 -14.63 -16.44 -2.67
C GLN A 138 -15.28 -15.48 -3.69
N SER A 139 -16.26 -15.97 -4.45
CA SER A 139 -17.10 -15.08 -5.25
C SER A 139 -18.15 -14.38 -4.40
N ILE A 140 -18.76 -13.30 -4.93
CA ILE A 140 -19.90 -12.66 -4.28
C ILE A 140 -21.12 -13.60 -4.20
N GLN A 141 -21.19 -14.59 -5.08
CA GLN A 141 -22.19 -15.68 -5.08
C GLN A 141 -21.82 -16.80 -4.09
N LYS A 142 -20.83 -16.58 -3.21
CA LYS A 142 -20.38 -17.51 -2.15
C LYS A 142 -19.74 -18.81 -2.64
N LYS A 143 -19.34 -18.91 -3.90
CA LYS A 143 -18.56 -20.04 -4.43
C LYS A 143 -17.07 -19.84 -4.18
N MET A 144 -16.34 -20.92 -4.05
CA MET A 144 -14.86 -20.89 -4.02
C MET A 144 -14.31 -21.09 -5.43
N LEU A 145 -13.59 -20.12 -5.91
CA LEU A 145 -12.98 -20.09 -7.23
C LEU A 145 -11.45 -20.14 -7.13
N LEU A 146 -10.81 -20.72 -8.13
CA LEU A 146 -9.37 -20.71 -8.27
C LEU A 146 -8.99 -19.63 -9.30
N LYS A 147 -8.46 -18.51 -8.85
CA LYS A 147 -8.15 -17.34 -9.69
C LYS A 147 -6.71 -16.88 -9.50
N SER A 148 -6.10 -16.33 -10.55
CA SER A 148 -4.87 -15.57 -10.44
C SER A 148 -5.19 -14.11 -10.10
N LEU A 149 -4.43 -13.52 -9.17
CA LEU A 149 -4.49 -12.08 -8.90
C LEU A 149 -3.60 -11.27 -9.87
N ARG A 150 -2.89 -11.93 -10.75
CA ARG A 150 -2.05 -11.28 -11.75
C ARG A 150 -2.87 -10.99 -13.01
N PHE A 151 -2.65 -9.82 -13.57
CA PHE A 151 -3.29 -9.41 -14.82
C PHE A 151 -2.79 -10.27 -15.98
N GLY A 152 -3.70 -10.72 -16.87
CA GLY A 152 -3.30 -11.20 -18.20
C GLY A 152 -3.36 -12.70 -18.44
N HIS A 153 -4.15 -13.47 -17.68
CA HIS A 153 -4.41 -14.89 -18.05
C HIS A 153 -5.80 -15.35 -17.65
#